data_36511160fa06b5c7fd07958bd2a0be5c
#
_entry.id   36511160fa06b5c7fd07958bd2a0be5c
#
_cell.length_a   1.000
_cell.length_b   1.000
_cell.length_c   1.000
_cell.angle_alpha   90.00
_cell.angle_beta   90.00
_cell.angle_gamma   90.00
#
_symmetry.space_group_name_H-M   'P 1'
#
loop_
_entity.id
_entity.type
_entity.pdbx_description
1 polymer ?
#
loop_
_entity_poly.entity_id
_entity_poly.type
_entity_poly.pdbx_seq_one_letter_code
_entity_poly.pdbx_strand_id
1 'polypeptide(L)'
;KIFYYIPPKVWIWGEKRVEKLRLADYIMVIFPWEVDFYKKHNISAIYFGNPFTDFYKKVERTGNKILLLPGSRRQEIKAMLPVFEEIINDLKEDKFILKLNSTQDLKYTENFKKYDNVEIIIDKKLKDIVSDCKLSVATSGTITLELALLGLPSIVVYKTTFINYLIGKYILKIGYISLPNLVLNDEIFPELIQKDCEAKNIEKHMKKILENLPEIEEKIENMRKKVEGKAVVESYADFLVKEGK
;
A
#
# COMPACT_ATOMS: atom_id res chain seq x y z
N LYS A 1 -24.97 11.89 -19.52
CA LYS A 1 -24.74 11.25 -18.21
C LYS A 1 -23.30 11.48 -17.77
N ILE A 2 -23.08 11.74 -16.49
CA ILE A 2 -21.77 11.99 -15.89
C ILE A 2 -21.41 10.78 -15.03
N PHE A 3 -20.33 10.09 -15.38
CA PHE A 3 -19.76 8.99 -14.63
C PHE A 3 -18.49 9.45 -13.92
N TYR A 4 -18.40 9.21 -12.63
CA TYR A 4 -17.21 9.53 -11.86
C TYR A 4 -16.58 8.23 -11.32
N TYR A 5 -15.58 7.74 -12.04
CA TYR A 5 -14.81 6.56 -11.66
C TYR A 5 -13.60 6.95 -10.82
N ILE A 6 -13.44 6.31 -9.68
CA ILE A 6 -12.41 6.56 -8.66
C ILE A 6 -12.43 8.04 -8.22
N PRO A 7 -13.51 8.48 -7.57
CA PRO A 7 -13.63 9.86 -7.13
C PRO A 7 -12.55 10.21 -6.10
N PRO A 8 -12.27 11.52 -5.91
CA PRO A 8 -11.34 11.96 -4.88
C PRO A 8 -11.73 11.41 -3.52
N LYS A 9 -10.72 11.07 -2.71
CA LYS A 9 -10.91 10.54 -1.35
C LYS A 9 -11.44 11.64 -0.40
N VAL A 10 -12.68 12.10 -0.65
CA VAL A 10 -13.31 13.18 0.12
C VAL A 10 -13.57 12.82 1.59
N TRP A 11 -13.65 11.53 1.89
CA TRP A 11 -13.71 10.99 3.23
C TRP A 11 -12.44 11.30 4.06
N ILE A 12 -11.34 11.67 3.37
CA ILE A 12 -10.09 12.13 3.99
C ILE A 12 -10.05 13.66 4.11
N TRP A 13 -10.19 14.33 2.96
CA TRP A 13 -9.75 15.70 2.78
C TRP A 13 -10.87 16.73 2.74
N GLY A 14 -12.09 16.33 2.94
CA GLY A 14 -13.15 17.30 2.95
C GLY A 14 -14.54 16.77 2.69
N GLU A 15 -15.17 16.35 3.71
CA GLU A 15 -16.56 15.89 3.71
C GLU A 15 -17.51 16.92 3.03
N LYS A 16 -17.22 18.22 3.18
CA LYS A 16 -17.95 19.30 2.48
C LYS A 16 -17.83 19.22 0.95
N ARG A 17 -16.81 18.56 0.41
CA ARG A 17 -16.66 18.37 -1.05
C ARG A 17 -17.58 17.30 -1.62
N VAL A 18 -18.19 16.50 -0.79
CA VAL A 18 -19.18 15.48 -1.19
C VAL A 18 -20.32 16.12 -1.98
N GLU A 19 -20.74 17.33 -1.63
CA GLU A 19 -21.81 18.02 -2.35
C GLU A 19 -21.50 18.25 -3.84
N LYS A 20 -20.24 18.43 -4.21
CA LYS A 20 -19.86 18.55 -5.63
C LYS A 20 -19.99 17.25 -6.40
N LEU A 21 -19.95 16.11 -5.72
CA LEU A 21 -20.09 14.79 -6.35
C LEU A 21 -21.56 14.46 -6.68
N ARG A 22 -22.52 15.20 -6.12
CA ARG A 22 -23.95 15.08 -6.51
C ARG A 22 -24.25 15.49 -7.95
N LEU A 23 -23.30 16.15 -8.62
CA LEU A 23 -23.40 16.48 -10.04
C LEU A 23 -23.17 15.26 -10.95
N ALA A 24 -22.60 14.19 -10.42
CA ALA A 24 -22.42 12.95 -11.17
C ALA A 24 -23.68 12.09 -11.06
N ASP A 25 -24.11 11.52 -12.18
CA ASP A 25 -25.23 10.55 -12.22
C ASP A 25 -24.80 9.23 -11.58
N TYR A 26 -23.53 8.86 -11.76
CA TYR A 26 -22.97 7.61 -11.24
C TYR A 26 -21.61 7.84 -10.60
N ILE A 27 -21.45 7.37 -9.35
CA ILE A 27 -20.18 7.35 -8.63
C ILE A 27 -19.72 5.90 -8.51
N MET A 28 -18.57 5.59 -9.07
CA MET A 28 -18.00 4.25 -9.07
C MET A 28 -16.75 4.22 -8.21
N VAL A 29 -16.83 3.51 -7.09
CA VAL A 29 -15.78 3.43 -6.06
C VAL A 29 -15.03 2.11 -6.14
N ILE A 30 -13.82 2.05 -5.59
CA ILE A 30 -12.95 0.87 -5.63
C ILE A 30 -12.67 0.25 -4.26
N PHE A 31 -13.28 0.79 -3.20
CA PHE A 31 -13.18 0.24 -1.86
C PHE A 31 -14.56 0.08 -1.22
N PRO A 32 -14.80 -1.01 -0.46
CA PRO A 32 -16.11 -1.32 0.08
C PRO A 32 -16.63 -0.27 1.06
N TRP A 33 -15.77 0.31 1.91
CA TRP A 33 -16.19 1.34 2.88
C TRP A 33 -16.61 2.66 2.23
N GLU A 34 -16.21 2.92 0.99
CA GLU A 34 -16.61 4.11 0.26
C GLU A 34 -18.11 4.08 -0.06
N VAL A 35 -18.69 2.89 -0.26
CA VAL A 35 -20.14 2.72 -0.45
C VAL A 35 -20.88 3.23 0.79
N ASP A 36 -20.47 2.79 1.98
CA ASP A 36 -21.08 3.20 3.24
C ASP A 36 -20.87 4.69 3.51
N PHE A 37 -19.71 5.21 3.16
CA PHE A 37 -19.43 6.65 3.26
C PHE A 37 -20.38 7.47 2.41
N TYR A 38 -20.54 7.14 1.12
CA TYR A 38 -21.44 7.88 0.22
C TYR A 38 -22.92 7.69 0.61
N LYS A 39 -23.30 6.51 1.08
CA LYS A 39 -24.67 6.24 1.58
C LYS A 39 -25.03 7.15 2.76
N LYS A 40 -24.12 7.43 3.70
CA LYS A 40 -24.33 8.39 4.79
C LYS A 40 -24.61 9.82 4.31
N HIS A 41 -24.17 10.15 3.10
CA HIS A 41 -24.42 11.44 2.46
C HIS A 41 -25.60 11.41 1.47
N ASN A 42 -26.42 10.35 1.48
CA ASN A 42 -27.54 10.13 0.53
C ASN A 42 -27.08 10.16 -0.94
N ILE A 43 -25.92 9.58 -1.22
CA ILE A 43 -25.38 9.39 -2.56
C ILE A 43 -25.23 7.89 -2.80
N SER A 44 -25.74 7.41 -3.94
CA SER A 44 -25.53 6.03 -4.36
C SER A 44 -24.16 5.85 -4.98
N ALA A 45 -23.40 4.88 -4.50
CA ALA A 45 -22.10 4.51 -5.07
C ALA A 45 -22.13 3.05 -5.54
N ILE A 46 -21.46 2.80 -6.65
CA ILE A 46 -21.37 1.49 -7.30
C ILE A 46 -20.00 0.89 -7.00
N TYR A 47 -19.98 -0.37 -6.59
CA TYR A 47 -18.79 -1.12 -6.26
C TYR A 47 -18.86 -2.53 -6.85
N PHE A 48 -17.89 -2.91 -7.69
CA PHE A 48 -17.73 -4.23 -8.28
C PHE A 48 -16.52 -4.99 -7.75
N GLY A 49 -15.73 -4.36 -6.88
CA GLY A 49 -14.45 -4.85 -6.38
C GLY A 49 -13.33 -3.84 -6.63
N ASN A 50 -12.13 -4.18 -6.17
CA ASN A 50 -10.95 -3.37 -6.45
C ASN A 50 -10.26 -3.86 -7.74
N PRO A 51 -10.03 -3.01 -8.75
CA PRO A 51 -9.43 -3.40 -10.03
C PRO A 51 -8.06 -4.09 -9.90
N PHE A 52 -7.32 -3.82 -8.84
CA PHE A 52 -6.03 -4.47 -8.61
C PHE A 52 -6.14 -5.97 -8.44
N THR A 53 -7.30 -6.48 -8.00
CA THR A 53 -7.53 -7.92 -7.86
C THR A 53 -7.52 -8.67 -9.18
N ASP A 54 -7.73 -8.00 -10.31
CA ASP A 54 -7.59 -8.61 -11.64
C ASP A 54 -6.12 -8.83 -12.02
N PHE A 55 -5.21 -7.97 -11.53
CA PHE A 55 -3.80 -7.94 -11.92
C PHE A 55 -2.85 -8.56 -10.90
N TYR A 56 -3.19 -8.49 -9.60
CA TYR A 56 -2.36 -8.97 -8.50
C TYR A 56 -2.98 -10.22 -7.87
N LYS A 57 -2.47 -11.38 -8.26
CA LYS A 57 -2.85 -12.67 -7.66
C LYS A 57 -1.82 -13.06 -6.62
N LYS A 58 -2.24 -13.82 -5.58
CA LYS A 58 -1.33 -14.33 -4.56
C LYS A 58 -0.18 -15.11 -5.22
N VAL A 59 1.04 -14.81 -4.79
CA VAL A 59 2.28 -15.46 -5.25
C VAL A 59 2.74 -16.43 -4.18
N GLU A 60 3.16 -17.63 -4.60
CA GLU A 60 3.86 -18.54 -3.71
C GLU A 60 5.26 -17.97 -3.41
N ARG A 61 5.58 -17.87 -2.13
CA ARG A 61 6.83 -17.28 -1.65
C ARG A 61 7.75 -18.40 -1.15
N THR A 62 8.89 -18.55 -1.77
CA THR A 62 9.90 -19.56 -1.42
C THR A 62 11.24 -18.94 -1.01
N GLY A 63 11.39 -17.64 -1.26
CA GLY A 63 12.62 -16.92 -0.93
C GLY A 63 12.65 -16.38 0.50
N ASN A 64 13.81 -15.86 0.88
CA ASN A 64 14.10 -15.36 2.23
C ASN A 64 14.57 -13.91 2.26
N LYS A 65 14.54 -13.20 1.11
CA LYS A 65 14.97 -11.79 1.02
C LYS A 65 13.95 -10.86 1.68
N ILE A 66 14.43 -9.70 2.09
CA ILE A 66 13.61 -8.60 2.61
C ILE A 66 13.50 -7.52 1.52
N LEU A 67 12.27 -7.17 1.16
CA LEU A 67 12.02 -6.17 0.12
C LEU A 67 11.89 -4.77 0.74
N LEU A 68 12.74 -3.84 0.30
CA LEU A 68 12.76 -2.46 0.75
C LEU A 68 12.22 -1.53 -0.34
N LEU A 69 11.17 -0.78 -0.02
CA LEU A 69 10.45 0.10 -0.94
C LEU A 69 10.42 1.54 -0.38
N PRO A 70 11.37 2.40 -0.76
CA PRO A 70 11.54 3.73 -0.16
C PRO A 70 10.49 4.75 -0.59
N GLY A 71 9.57 4.37 -1.47
CA GLY A 71 8.55 5.27 -2.03
C GLY A 71 8.84 5.69 -3.45
N SER A 72 7.98 6.57 -3.98
CA SER A 72 8.05 7.06 -5.36
C SER A 72 8.43 8.54 -5.45
N ARG A 73 8.31 9.28 -4.35
CA ARG A 73 8.64 10.70 -4.32
C ARG A 73 10.04 10.92 -3.77
N ARG A 74 10.75 11.87 -4.36
CA ARG A 74 12.13 12.22 -3.94
C ARG A 74 12.27 12.45 -2.43
N GLN A 75 11.29 13.06 -1.80
CA GLN A 75 11.33 13.32 -0.35
C GLN A 75 11.20 12.02 0.47
N GLU A 76 10.34 11.11 0.04
CA GLU A 76 10.17 9.79 0.65
C GLU A 76 11.47 8.99 0.55
N ILE A 77 12.03 8.88 -0.66
CA ILE A 77 13.29 8.17 -0.93
C ILE A 77 14.41 8.70 -0.04
N LYS A 78 14.61 10.01 -0.03
CA LYS A 78 15.67 10.64 0.80
C LYS A 78 15.47 10.43 2.30
N ALA A 79 14.24 10.35 2.77
CA ALA A 79 13.96 10.14 4.19
C ALA A 79 14.11 8.66 4.60
N MET A 80 13.84 7.73 3.67
CA MET A 80 13.84 6.29 3.97
C MET A 80 15.19 5.61 3.75
N LEU A 81 15.97 6.04 2.75
CA LEU A 81 17.24 5.39 2.45
C LEU A 81 18.22 5.33 3.64
N PRO A 82 18.39 6.38 4.47
CA PRO A 82 19.26 6.28 5.66
C PRO A 82 18.76 5.22 6.66
N VAL A 83 17.46 5.08 6.84
CA VAL A 83 16.88 4.06 7.72
C VAL A 83 17.10 2.66 7.15
N PHE A 84 16.96 2.49 5.85
CA PHE A 84 17.21 1.21 5.18
C PHE A 84 18.69 0.84 5.20
N GLU A 85 19.58 1.82 5.07
CA GLU A 85 21.03 1.61 5.19
C GLU A 85 21.41 1.10 6.59
N GLU A 86 20.80 1.65 7.65
CA GLU A 86 20.99 1.21 9.03
C GLU A 86 20.53 -0.25 9.21
N ILE A 87 19.32 -0.61 8.71
CA ILE A 87 18.78 -1.97 8.76
C ILE A 87 19.71 -2.97 8.05
N ILE A 88 20.20 -2.63 6.84
CA ILE A 88 21.09 -3.49 6.06
C ILE A 88 22.41 -3.71 6.80
N ASN A 89 22.95 -2.66 7.44
CA ASN A 89 24.17 -2.73 8.22
C ASN A 89 24.03 -3.58 9.48
N ASP A 90 22.85 -3.53 10.14
CA ASP A 90 22.62 -4.24 11.40
C ASP A 90 22.26 -5.72 11.15
N LEU A 91 21.57 -6.04 10.06
CA LEU A 91 21.14 -7.38 9.68
C LEU A 91 22.01 -7.98 8.56
N LYS A 92 23.32 -8.16 8.83
CA LYS A 92 24.31 -8.61 7.83
C LYS A 92 24.05 -9.99 7.25
N GLU A 93 23.40 -10.87 7.98
CA GLU A 93 23.07 -12.24 7.54
C GLU A 93 21.81 -12.28 6.64
N ASP A 94 20.99 -11.24 6.67
CA ASP A 94 19.81 -11.14 5.82
C ASP A 94 20.17 -10.60 4.44
N LYS A 95 19.40 -11.02 3.43
CA LYS A 95 19.51 -10.52 2.05
C LYS A 95 18.39 -9.55 1.75
N PHE A 96 18.72 -8.47 1.06
CA PHE A 96 17.79 -7.40 0.76
C PHE A 96 17.62 -7.17 -0.73
N ILE A 97 16.43 -6.74 -1.11
CA ILE A 97 16.14 -6.15 -2.42
C ILE A 97 15.70 -4.70 -2.16
N LEU A 98 16.47 -3.74 -2.65
CA LEU A 98 16.06 -2.33 -2.69
C LEU A 98 15.46 -2.04 -4.06
N LYS A 99 14.12 -1.88 -4.11
CA LYS A 99 13.43 -1.58 -5.38
C LYS A 99 13.17 -0.08 -5.50
N LEU A 100 13.68 0.49 -6.58
CA LEU A 100 13.44 1.87 -7.00
C LEU A 100 12.46 1.91 -8.18
N ASN A 101 11.82 3.07 -8.38
CA ASN A 101 10.86 3.26 -9.47
C ASN A 101 11.48 3.91 -10.71
N SER A 102 12.67 4.49 -10.59
CA SER A 102 13.33 5.21 -11.68
C SER A 102 14.85 5.09 -11.59
N THR A 103 15.51 5.03 -12.75
CA THR A 103 16.97 5.12 -12.85
C THR A 103 17.54 6.44 -12.30
N GLN A 104 16.73 7.50 -12.33
CA GLN A 104 17.09 8.80 -11.75
C GLN A 104 17.32 8.75 -10.24
N ASP A 105 16.77 7.74 -9.56
CA ASP A 105 16.87 7.57 -8.12
C ASP A 105 18.16 6.85 -7.71
N LEU A 106 18.89 6.22 -8.64
CA LEU A 106 20.18 5.55 -8.39
C LEU A 106 21.21 6.46 -7.74
N LYS A 107 21.20 7.75 -8.05
CA LYS A 107 22.10 8.73 -7.44
C LYS A 107 21.97 8.84 -5.91
N TYR A 108 20.89 8.34 -5.33
CA TYR A 108 20.68 8.32 -3.88
C TYR A 108 21.14 7.01 -3.23
N THR A 109 21.57 6.03 -4.02
CA THR A 109 21.94 4.69 -3.53
C THR A 109 23.43 4.40 -3.58
N GLU A 110 24.28 5.40 -3.80
CA GLU A 110 25.75 5.23 -3.88
C GLU A 110 26.31 4.55 -2.62
N ASN A 111 25.79 4.90 -1.43
CA ASN A 111 26.21 4.30 -0.17
C ASN A 111 25.88 2.80 -0.06
N PHE A 112 24.94 2.30 -0.85
CA PHE A 112 24.52 0.90 -0.81
C PHE A 112 25.48 -0.02 -1.56
N LYS A 113 26.35 0.51 -2.42
CA LYS A 113 27.33 -0.26 -3.20
C LYS A 113 28.38 -0.98 -2.34
N LYS A 114 28.55 -0.54 -1.09
CA LYS A 114 29.50 -1.16 -0.14
C LYS A 114 28.95 -2.42 0.55
N TYR A 115 27.67 -2.74 0.37
CA TYR A 115 27.02 -3.87 1.00
C TYR A 115 26.82 -5.01 0.01
N ASP A 116 27.33 -6.20 0.32
CA ASP A 116 27.21 -7.39 -0.52
C ASP A 116 25.86 -8.10 -0.37
N ASN A 117 25.07 -7.72 0.65
CA ASN A 117 23.80 -8.34 0.98
C ASN A 117 22.58 -7.57 0.46
N VAL A 118 22.75 -6.55 -0.39
CA VAL A 118 21.66 -5.80 -1.01
C VAL A 118 21.75 -5.80 -2.54
N GLU A 119 20.65 -6.16 -3.18
CA GLU A 119 20.43 -6.08 -4.63
C GLU A 119 19.55 -4.86 -4.95
N ILE A 120 20.01 -3.96 -5.82
CA ILE A 120 19.22 -2.80 -6.25
C ILE A 120 18.50 -3.14 -7.56
N ILE A 121 17.17 -3.04 -7.57
CA ILE A 121 16.33 -3.36 -8.73
C ILE A 121 15.49 -2.15 -9.11
N ILE A 122 15.33 -1.90 -10.42
CA ILE A 122 14.55 -0.79 -10.96
C ILE A 122 13.38 -1.32 -11.81
N ASP A 123 13.64 -1.98 -12.89
CA ASP A 123 12.67 -2.26 -13.96
C ASP A 123 11.91 -3.59 -13.81
N LYS A 124 11.94 -4.24 -12.65
CA LYS A 124 11.17 -5.45 -12.41
C LYS A 124 9.78 -5.15 -11.84
N LYS A 125 8.78 -5.88 -12.31
CA LYS A 125 7.44 -5.82 -11.73
C LYS A 125 7.45 -6.43 -10.33
N LEU A 126 6.63 -5.88 -9.44
CA LEU A 126 6.57 -6.33 -8.05
C LEU A 126 6.26 -7.83 -7.92
N LYS A 127 5.32 -8.33 -8.74
CA LYS A 127 4.95 -9.75 -8.76
C LYS A 127 6.10 -10.70 -9.06
N ASP A 128 7.11 -10.24 -9.81
CA ASP A 128 8.26 -11.05 -10.23
C ASP A 128 9.38 -11.04 -9.17
N ILE A 129 9.23 -10.23 -8.12
CA ILE A 129 10.20 -10.08 -7.02
C ILE A 129 9.68 -10.73 -5.74
N VAL A 130 8.37 -10.68 -5.52
CA VAL A 130 7.72 -11.10 -4.26
C VAL A 130 7.97 -12.58 -3.93
N SER A 131 8.10 -13.46 -4.93
CA SER A 131 8.43 -14.88 -4.75
C SER A 131 9.74 -15.10 -3.97
N ASP A 132 10.70 -14.18 -4.14
CA ASP A 132 12.02 -14.25 -3.50
C ASP A 132 12.02 -13.66 -2.08
N CYS A 133 10.89 -13.10 -1.62
CA CYS A 133 10.82 -12.31 -0.40
C CYS A 133 10.01 -12.98 0.71
N LYS A 134 10.53 -12.91 1.94
CA LYS A 134 9.81 -13.34 3.17
C LYS A 134 8.92 -12.24 3.75
N LEU A 135 9.33 -10.98 3.62
CA LEU A 135 8.58 -9.79 4.05
C LEU A 135 9.05 -8.53 3.32
N SER A 136 8.31 -7.43 3.48
CA SER A 136 8.72 -6.12 2.97
C SER A 136 8.66 -5.01 4.01
N VAL A 137 9.45 -3.96 3.79
CA VAL A 137 9.32 -2.65 4.44
C VAL A 137 9.00 -1.63 3.36
N ALA A 138 7.82 -1.06 3.40
CA ALA A 138 7.27 -0.27 2.31
C ALA A 138 6.74 1.09 2.78
N THR A 139 7.09 2.15 2.07
CA THR A 139 6.47 3.47 2.29
C THR A 139 4.98 3.42 1.98
N SER A 140 4.17 4.02 2.85
CA SER A 140 2.70 4.03 2.71
C SER A 140 2.27 4.60 1.36
N GLY A 141 1.36 3.89 0.70
CA GLY A 141 0.79 4.23 -0.60
C GLY A 141 0.02 3.06 -1.19
N THR A 142 -0.28 3.13 -2.48
CA THR A 142 -0.97 2.07 -3.22
C THR A 142 -0.18 0.75 -3.19
N ILE A 143 1.15 0.84 -3.11
CA ILE A 143 2.06 -0.30 -3.05
C ILE A 143 1.73 -1.27 -1.91
N THR A 144 1.24 -0.77 -0.76
CA THR A 144 0.88 -1.61 0.37
C THR A 144 -0.30 -2.55 0.06
N LEU A 145 -1.26 -2.09 -0.75
CA LEU A 145 -2.35 -2.92 -1.24
C LEU A 145 -1.85 -3.97 -2.24
N GLU A 146 -0.95 -3.59 -3.14
CA GLU A 146 -0.34 -4.52 -4.11
C GLU A 146 0.42 -5.65 -3.38
N LEU A 147 1.22 -5.32 -2.36
CA LEU A 147 1.93 -6.28 -1.52
C LEU A 147 0.97 -7.25 -0.82
N ALA A 148 -0.10 -6.72 -0.23
CA ALA A 148 -1.13 -7.53 0.41
C ALA A 148 -1.85 -8.45 -0.58
N LEU A 149 -2.19 -7.96 -1.79
CA LEU A 149 -2.79 -8.79 -2.83
C LEU A 149 -1.86 -9.88 -3.35
N LEU A 150 -0.55 -9.61 -3.40
CA LEU A 150 0.48 -10.61 -3.74
C LEU A 150 0.76 -11.59 -2.58
N GLY A 151 0.24 -11.32 -1.38
CA GLY A 151 0.42 -12.18 -0.21
C GLY A 151 1.71 -11.94 0.56
N LEU A 152 2.40 -10.79 0.39
CA LEU A 152 3.64 -10.49 1.08
C LEU A 152 3.36 -9.70 2.38
N PRO A 153 3.67 -10.25 3.57
CA PRO A 153 3.65 -9.51 4.83
C PRO A 153 4.53 -8.28 4.76
N SER A 154 4.08 -7.18 5.36
CA SER A 154 4.74 -5.90 5.18
C SER A 154 4.76 -5.08 6.47
N ILE A 155 5.79 -4.25 6.62
CA ILE A 155 5.80 -3.15 7.58
C ILE A 155 5.61 -1.87 6.77
N VAL A 156 4.61 -1.09 7.15
CA VAL A 156 4.32 0.19 6.52
C VAL A 156 5.09 1.28 7.23
N VAL A 157 5.90 1.99 6.48
CA VAL A 157 6.73 3.08 7.01
C VAL A 157 6.34 4.41 6.37
N TYR A 158 6.47 5.49 7.14
CA TYR A 158 6.25 6.82 6.59
C TYR A 158 7.04 7.89 7.35
N LYS A 159 7.96 8.56 6.66
CA LYS A 159 8.80 9.61 7.24
C LYS A 159 8.95 10.77 6.25
N THR A 160 8.33 11.92 6.53
CA THR A 160 8.49 13.14 5.73
C THR A 160 8.26 14.40 6.55
N THR A 161 8.75 15.54 6.06
CA THR A 161 8.69 16.83 6.76
C THR A 161 7.30 17.50 6.73
N PHE A 162 6.49 17.24 5.71
CA PHE A 162 5.21 17.93 5.49
C PHE A 162 4.00 17.28 6.19
N ILE A 163 4.15 16.09 6.72
CA ILE A 163 3.03 15.22 7.08
C ILE A 163 2.56 15.32 8.52
N ASN A 164 3.34 15.91 9.44
CA ASN A 164 2.94 15.96 10.85
C ASN A 164 1.53 16.54 11.06
N TYR A 165 1.11 17.49 10.26
CA TYR A 165 -0.23 18.08 10.34
C TYR A 165 -1.30 17.18 9.68
N LEU A 166 -0.97 16.56 8.55
CA LEU A 166 -1.92 15.78 7.78
C LEU A 166 -2.15 14.38 8.38
N ILE A 167 -1.08 13.73 8.80
CA ILE A 167 -1.15 12.39 9.42
C ILE A 167 -1.87 12.50 10.77
N GLY A 168 -1.55 13.47 11.61
CA GLY A 168 -2.23 13.65 12.90
C GLY A 168 -3.74 13.79 12.74
N LYS A 169 -4.19 14.64 11.82
CA LYS A 169 -5.61 14.84 11.53
C LYS A 169 -6.29 13.63 10.87
N TYR A 170 -5.51 12.86 10.11
CA TYR A 170 -5.97 11.73 9.33
C TYR A 170 -6.08 10.46 10.17
N ILE A 171 -5.02 10.11 10.91
CA ILE A 171 -5.00 8.93 11.78
C ILE A 171 -6.03 9.06 12.89
N LEU A 172 -6.16 10.25 13.50
CA LEU A 172 -7.17 10.51 14.53
C LEU A 172 -8.61 10.30 14.03
N LYS A 173 -8.85 10.44 12.72
CA LYS A 173 -10.20 10.26 12.14
C LYS A 173 -10.45 8.83 11.61
N ILE A 174 -9.41 8.10 11.15
CA ILE A 174 -9.58 6.86 10.37
C ILE A 174 -8.88 5.66 11.01
N GLY A 175 -7.92 5.90 11.90
CA GLY A 175 -7.20 4.86 12.64
C GLY A 175 -5.98 4.31 11.89
N TYR A 176 -5.98 4.24 10.54
CA TYR A 176 -4.91 3.65 9.74
C TYR A 176 -4.51 4.51 8.54
N ILE A 177 -3.27 4.36 8.04
CA ILE A 177 -2.78 5.03 6.83
C ILE A 177 -2.62 4.11 5.63
N SER A 178 -2.46 2.82 5.84
CA SER A 178 -2.31 1.84 4.77
C SER A 178 -3.65 1.31 4.29
N LEU A 179 -3.75 1.06 2.99
CA LEU A 179 -4.99 0.57 2.40
C LEU A 179 -5.40 -0.81 2.93
N PRO A 180 -4.50 -1.79 3.15
CA PRO A 180 -4.89 -3.08 3.71
C PRO A 180 -5.54 -2.97 5.10
N ASN A 181 -4.96 -2.19 6.00
CA ASN A 181 -5.50 -1.97 7.33
C ASN A 181 -6.87 -1.26 7.27
N LEU A 182 -7.02 -0.28 6.38
CA LEU A 182 -8.30 0.39 6.14
C LEU A 182 -9.38 -0.56 5.61
N VAL A 183 -9.02 -1.51 4.72
CA VAL A 183 -9.97 -2.51 4.18
C VAL A 183 -10.53 -3.40 5.28
N LEU A 184 -9.67 -3.90 6.16
CA LEU A 184 -10.13 -4.72 7.27
C LEU A 184 -10.70 -3.92 8.43
N ASN A 185 -10.32 -2.65 8.57
CA ASN A 185 -10.48 -1.85 9.79
C ASN A 185 -9.80 -2.55 10.99
N ASP A 186 -8.64 -3.15 10.73
CA ASP A 186 -7.80 -3.87 11.67
C ASP A 186 -6.33 -3.79 11.23
N GLU A 187 -5.39 -3.93 12.18
CA GLU A 187 -3.97 -3.96 11.87
C GLU A 187 -3.57 -5.31 11.25
N ILE A 188 -3.29 -5.28 9.94
CA ILE A 188 -2.63 -6.38 9.21
C ILE A 188 -1.12 -6.13 9.21
N PHE A 189 -0.76 -4.92 8.85
CA PHE A 189 0.61 -4.44 8.73
C PHE A 189 0.88 -3.37 9.78
N PRO A 190 1.92 -3.52 10.61
CA PRO A 190 2.35 -2.46 11.52
C PRO A 190 2.65 -1.17 10.76
N GLU A 191 2.22 -0.03 11.29
CA GLU A 191 2.41 1.29 10.70
C GLU A 191 3.36 2.12 11.55
N LEU A 192 4.61 2.28 11.10
CA LEU A 192 5.66 3.02 11.79
C LEU A 192 5.83 4.40 11.15
N ILE A 193 5.42 5.43 11.89
CA ILE A 193 5.25 6.78 11.35
C ILE A 193 6.19 7.75 12.04
N GLN A 194 6.86 8.58 11.26
CA GLN A 194 7.74 9.67 11.73
C GLN A 194 8.82 9.18 12.70
N LYS A 195 8.69 9.49 14.00
CA LYS A 195 9.66 9.10 15.03
C LYS A 195 9.71 7.59 15.28
N ASP A 196 8.62 6.88 15.01
CA ASP A 196 8.59 5.43 15.18
C ASP A 196 9.23 4.71 13.98
N CYS A 197 9.49 5.43 12.88
CA CYS A 197 10.17 4.93 11.68
C CYS A 197 11.69 4.99 11.88
N GLU A 198 12.22 4.12 12.73
CA GLU A 198 13.63 3.93 13.03
C GLU A 198 14.01 2.46 12.82
N ALA A 199 15.27 2.19 12.46
CA ALA A 199 15.77 0.86 12.11
C ALA A 199 15.44 -0.19 13.19
N LYS A 200 15.82 0.07 14.44
CA LYS A 200 15.57 -0.84 15.57
C LYS A 200 14.10 -1.18 15.79
N ASN A 201 13.21 -0.21 15.57
CA ASN A 201 11.78 -0.44 15.72
C ASN A 201 11.24 -1.26 14.55
N ILE A 202 11.71 -1.01 13.33
CA ILE A 202 11.38 -1.81 12.14
C ILE A 202 11.85 -3.26 12.33
N GLU A 203 13.08 -3.48 12.76
CA GLU A 203 13.64 -4.81 13.02
C GLU A 203 12.84 -5.59 14.08
N LYS A 204 12.41 -4.91 15.15
CA LYS A 204 11.53 -5.50 16.15
C LYS A 204 10.22 -5.99 15.54
N HIS A 205 9.63 -5.20 14.63
CA HIS A 205 8.39 -5.58 13.95
C HIS A 205 8.62 -6.65 12.89
N MET A 206 9.77 -6.69 12.23
CA MET A 206 10.15 -7.80 11.34
C MET A 206 10.13 -9.14 12.09
N LYS A 207 10.76 -9.20 13.28
CA LYS A 207 10.75 -10.41 14.11
C LYS A 207 9.35 -10.83 14.48
N LYS A 208 8.52 -9.88 14.95
CA LYS A 208 7.13 -10.16 15.32
C LYS A 208 6.30 -10.71 14.16
N ILE A 209 6.47 -10.16 12.94
CA ILE A 209 5.79 -10.64 11.74
C ILE A 209 6.20 -12.08 11.45
N LEU A 210 7.50 -12.38 11.49
CA LEU A 210 8.01 -13.72 11.19
C LEU A 210 7.60 -14.77 12.25
N GLU A 211 7.45 -14.35 13.49
CA GLU A 211 6.95 -15.21 14.59
C GLU A 211 5.44 -15.49 14.47
N ASN A 212 4.67 -14.59 13.81
CA ASN A 212 3.20 -14.67 13.71
C ASN A 212 2.70 -14.76 12.26
N LEU A 213 3.51 -15.33 11.36
CA LEU A 213 3.19 -15.40 9.91
C LEU A 213 1.79 -15.98 9.61
N PRO A 214 1.34 -17.10 10.25
CA PRO A 214 0.04 -17.67 9.94
C PRO A 214 -1.13 -16.70 10.22
N GLU A 215 -1.09 -15.96 11.31
CA GLU A 215 -2.13 -14.97 11.65
C GLU A 215 -2.15 -13.82 10.64
N ILE A 216 -0.98 -13.33 10.25
CA ILE A 216 -0.85 -12.25 9.29
C ILE A 216 -1.33 -12.69 7.91
N GLU A 217 -1.00 -13.90 7.48
CA GLU A 217 -1.44 -14.48 6.21
C GLU A 217 -2.96 -14.68 6.19
N GLU A 218 -3.57 -15.08 7.29
CA GLU A 218 -5.02 -15.15 7.43
C GLU A 218 -5.67 -13.76 7.31
N LYS A 219 -5.11 -12.75 7.97
CA LYS A 219 -5.59 -11.37 7.85
C LYS A 219 -5.46 -10.84 6.42
N ILE A 220 -4.35 -11.12 5.75
CA ILE A 220 -4.14 -10.77 4.34
C ILE A 220 -5.23 -11.42 3.47
N GLU A 221 -5.51 -12.70 3.67
CA GLU A 221 -6.53 -13.42 2.91
C GLU A 221 -7.94 -12.86 3.16
N ASN A 222 -8.25 -12.52 4.40
CA ASN A 222 -9.52 -11.88 4.76
C ASN A 222 -9.65 -10.49 4.11
N MET A 223 -8.57 -9.72 4.04
CA MET A 223 -8.53 -8.45 3.32
C MET A 223 -8.78 -8.64 1.82
N ARG A 224 -8.12 -9.64 1.20
CA ARG A 224 -8.29 -9.97 -0.22
C ARG A 224 -9.75 -10.26 -0.56
N LYS A 225 -10.41 -11.13 0.23
CA LYS A 225 -11.84 -11.47 0.07
C LYS A 225 -12.75 -10.24 0.12
N LYS A 226 -12.42 -9.23 0.93
CA LYS A 226 -13.22 -7.99 1.02
C LYS A 226 -13.11 -7.08 -0.20
N VAL A 227 -12.00 -7.11 -0.92
CA VAL A 227 -11.78 -6.28 -2.11
C VAL A 227 -11.95 -7.03 -3.42
N GLU A 228 -12.05 -8.36 -3.37
CA GLU A 228 -12.18 -9.21 -4.54
C GLU A 228 -13.53 -8.99 -5.24
N GLY A 229 -13.49 -9.08 -6.56
CA GLY A 229 -14.66 -9.11 -7.43
C GLY A 229 -14.40 -10.02 -8.61
N LYS A 230 -15.44 -10.31 -9.39
CA LYS A 230 -15.33 -11.12 -10.61
C LYS A 230 -15.14 -10.20 -11.80
N ALA A 231 -13.98 -10.35 -12.51
CA ALA A 231 -13.67 -9.56 -13.70
C ALA A 231 -13.95 -8.06 -13.46
N VAL A 232 -13.31 -7.49 -12.44
CA VAL A 232 -13.65 -6.18 -11.87
C VAL A 232 -13.58 -5.08 -12.91
N VAL A 233 -12.50 -5.05 -13.71
CA VAL A 233 -12.30 -4.03 -14.75
C VAL A 233 -13.39 -4.15 -15.82
N GLU A 234 -13.72 -5.37 -16.25
CA GLU A 234 -14.79 -5.64 -17.23
C GLU A 234 -16.15 -5.23 -16.67
N SER A 235 -16.45 -5.55 -15.40
CA SER A 235 -17.71 -5.16 -14.74
C SER A 235 -17.94 -3.65 -14.72
N TYR A 236 -16.88 -2.87 -14.44
CA TYR A 236 -16.97 -1.39 -14.54
C TYR A 236 -17.15 -0.93 -15.98
N ALA A 237 -16.45 -1.54 -16.95
CA ALA A 237 -16.58 -1.19 -18.36
C ALA A 237 -17.99 -1.51 -18.91
N ASP A 238 -18.52 -2.68 -18.61
CA ASP A 238 -19.88 -3.10 -19.02
C ASP A 238 -20.94 -2.17 -18.44
N PHE A 239 -20.78 -1.80 -17.18
CA PHE A 239 -21.68 -0.83 -16.55
C PHE A 239 -21.64 0.52 -17.29
N LEU A 240 -20.46 1.05 -17.61
CA LEU A 240 -20.31 2.30 -18.36
C LEU A 240 -20.97 2.21 -19.75
N VAL A 241 -20.79 1.11 -20.46
CA VAL A 241 -21.38 0.90 -21.80
C VAL A 241 -22.90 0.79 -21.72
N LYS A 242 -23.41 0.05 -20.72
CA LYS A 242 -24.84 -0.15 -20.51
C LYS A 242 -25.55 1.15 -20.16
N GLU A 243 -25.04 1.87 -19.19
CA GLU A 243 -25.67 3.07 -18.67
C GLU A 243 -25.33 4.32 -19.51
N GLY A 244 -24.28 4.29 -20.34
CA GLY A 244 -23.88 5.38 -21.22
C GLY A 244 -24.77 5.57 -22.45
N LYS A 245 -25.52 4.55 -22.82
CA LYS A 245 -26.57 4.61 -23.86
C LYS A 245 -27.80 5.34 -23.32
#